data_d3029559889d6c24e8a4f2d9197ed0e5
#
_entry.id   d3029559889d6c24e8a4f2d9197ed0e5
#
_cell.length_a   1.000
_cell.length_b   1.000
_cell.length_c   1.000
_cell.angle_alpha   90.00
_cell.angle_beta   90.00
_cell.angle_gamma   90.00
#
_symmetry.space_group_name_H-M   'P 1'
#
loop_
_entity.id
_entity.type
_entity.pdbx_description
1 polymer ?
#
loop_
_entity_poly.entity_id
_entity_poly.type
_entity_poly.pdbx_seq_one_letter_code
_entity_poly.pdbx_strand_id
1 'polypeptide(L)'
;MHSIARATIAALAVLTLAAARAEEPARPGLSAAAPAHICLDQKERRAAIDSGKFVRLADAIHAAKRRMPGAVVGARLCHGGEGLVYVLTVLARDGKVARLTVDAVKGTVVGQR
;
A
#
# COMPACT_ATOMS: atom_id res chain seq x y z
N MET A 1 62.28 31.49 -40.77
CA MET A 1 60.89 31.89 -40.52
C MET A 1 60.09 30.65 -40.19
N HIS A 2 59.72 30.62 -38.99
CA HIS A 2 59.18 29.37 -38.46
C HIS A 2 57.69 29.51 -38.17
N SER A 3 56.88 28.93 -38.96
CA SER A 3 55.49 28.73 -38.66
C SER A 3 55.39 27.52 -37.75
N ILE A 4 55.25 27.77 -36.50
CA ILE A 4 54.93 26.67 -35.60
C ILE A 4 53.40 26.56 -35.58
N ALA A 5 52.90 25.62 -36.28
CA ALA A 5 51.52 25.22 -36.17
C ALA A 5 51.34 24.50 -34.85
N ARG A 6 50.87 25.22 -33.86
CA ARG A 6 50.44 24.58 -32.62
C ARG A 6 49.06 24.05 -32.83
N ALA A 7 49.01 22.76 -33.08
CA ALA A 7 47.76 22.04 -33.01
C ALA A 7 47.37 21.93 -31.51
N THR A 8 46.47 22.76 -31.11
CA THR A 8 45.84 22.60 -29.83
C THR A 8 44.78 21.51 -29.98
N ILE A 9 45.15 20.35 -29.47
CA ILE A 9 44.16 19.27 -29.31
C ILE A 9 43.30 19.64 -28.13
N ALA A 10 42.10 20.11 -28.44
CA ALA A 10 41.08 20.27 -27.44
C ALA A 10 40.58 18.87 -27.09
N ALA A 11 40.99 18.35 -25.99
CA ALA A 11 40.40 17.16 -25.43
C ALA A 11 39.01 17.48 -24.95
N LEU A 12 38.03 17.14 -25.75
CA LEU A 12 36.64 17.12 -25.33
C LEU A 12 36.48 15.98 -24.33
N ALA A 13 36.53 16.30 -23.06
CA ALA A 13 36.08 15.39 -22.05
C ALA A 13 34.56 15.31 -22.16
N VAL A 14 34.07 14.29 -22.81
CA VAL A 14 32.68 13.95 -22.79
C VAL A 14 32.38 13.42 -21.39
N LEU A 15 31.88 14.29 -20.54
CA LEU A 15 31.33 13.85 -19.28
C LEU A 15 30.00 13.17 -19.58
N THR A 16 30.02 11.88 -19.76
CA THR A 16 28.79 11.10 -19.75
C THR A 16 28.26 11.07 -18.33
N LEU A 17 27.36 11.97 -18.06
CA LEU A 17 26.55 11.86 -16.86
C LEU A 17 25.69 10.63 -17.01
N ALA A 18 26.14 9.51 -16.47
CA ALA A 18 25.28 8.37 -16.29
C ALA A 18 24.27 8.79 -15.23
N ALA A 19 23.08 9.16 -15.66
CA ALA A 19 21.97 9.30 -14.76
C ALA A 19 21.73 7.93 -14.14
N ALA A 20 22.17 7.75 -12.92
CA ALA A 20 21.79 6.60 -12.14
C ALA A 20 20.28 6.69 -11.94
N ARG A 21 19.56 5.94 -12.73
CA ARG A 21 18.16 5.69 -12.42
C ARG A 21 18.15 4.95 -11.09
N ALA A 22 17.64 5.59 -10.09
CA ALA A 22 17.25 4.89 -8.89
C ALA A 22 16.09 3.96 -9.30
N GLU A 23 16.45 2.76 -9.71
CA GLU A 23 15.45 1.71 -9.81
C GLU A 23 14.99 1.46 -8.38
N GLU A 24 13.70 1.69 -8.13
CA GLU A 24 13.11 1.21 -6.90
C GLU A 24 13.42 -0.28 -6.80
N PRO A 25 14.07 -0.71 -5.72
CA PRO A 25 14.33 -2.13 -5.56
C PRO A 25 13.00 -2.85 -5.64
N ALA A 26 12.85 -3.73 -6.61
CA ALA A 26 11.77 -4.66 -6.62
C ALA A 26 11.65 -5.23 -5.20
N ARG A 27 10.51 -5.09 -4.59
CA ARG A 27 10.28 -5.59 -3.22
C ARG A 27 10.18 -7.09 -3.29
N PRO A 28 11.28 -7.83 -3.07
CA PRO A 28 11.22 -9.28 -3.14
C PRO A 28 10.40 -9.78 -1.96
N GLY A 29 9.40 -10.59 -2.23
CA GLY A 29 8.68 -11.33 -1.21
C GLY A 29 7.35 -10.74 -0.77
N LEU A 30 6.98 -9.50 -1.17
CA LEU A 30 5.65 -8.95 -0.86
C LEU A 30 4.58 -9.38 -1.85
N SER A 31 4.95 -9.80 -3.03
CA SER A 31 4.03 -10.21 -4.08
C SER A 31 3.66 -11.69 -4.05
N ALA A 32 4.41 -12.52 -3.33
CA ALA A 32 4.26 -13.98 -3.44
C ALA A 32 3.43 -14.62 -2.33
N ALA A 33 3.18 -13.94 -1.23
CA ALA A 33 2.68 -14.59 -0.01
C ALA A 33 1.29 -14.12 0.46
N ALA A 34 0.73 -13.08 -0.09
CA ALA A 34 -0.61 -12.63 0.26
C ALA A 34 -1.41 -12.43 -1.01
N PRO A 35 -2.66 -12.91 -1.08
CA PRO A 35 -3.57 -12.42 -2.10
C PRO A 35 -3.57 -10.90 -1.98
N ALA A 36 -3.06 -10.24 -3.00
CA ALA A 36 -3.11 -8.80 -3.08
C ALA A 36 -4.58 -8.40 -3.09
N HIS A 37 -5.10 -7.96 -1.95
CA HIS A 37 -6.39 -7.32 -1.91
C HIS A 37 -6.28 -6.06 -2.75
N ILE A 38 -7.10 -5.95 -3.78
CA ILE A 38 -7.23 -4.72 -4.52
C ILE A 38 -8.02 -3.77 -3.63
N CYS A 39 -7.36 -2.78 -3.09
CA CYS A 39 -7.97 -1.83 -2.20
C CYS A 39 -8.35 -0.55 -2.92
N LEU A 40 -9.42 0.08 -2.47
CA LEU A 40 -9.87 1.35 -3.00
C LEU A 40 -8.91 2.46 -2.63
N ASP A 41 -8.69 3.40 -3.54
CA ASP A 41 -8.00 4.63 -3.22
C ASP A 41 -8.90 5.55 -2.36
N GLN A 42 -8.37 6.68 -1.92
CA GLN A 42 -9.10 7.59 -1.05
C GLN A 42 -10.39 8.12 -1.69
N LYS A 43 -10.35 8.43 -2.97
CA LYS A 43 -11.49 8.95 -3.72
C LYS A 43 -12.59 7.89 -3.89
N GLU A 44 -12.18 6.70 -4.30
CA GLU A 44 -13.09 5.57 -4.46
C GLU A 44 -13.72 5.17 -3.12
N ARG A 45 -12.94 5.14 -2.06
CA ARG A 45 -13.41 4.84 -0.71
C ARG A 45 -14.45 5.84 -0.24
N ARG A 46 -14.19 7.13 -0.45
CA ARG A 46 -15.14 8.19 -0.08
C ARG A 46 -16.45 8.04 -0.84
N ALA A 47 -16.39 7.79 -2.15
CA ALA A 47 -17.56 7.57 -2.96
C ALA A 47 -18.38 6.35 -2.49
N ALA A 48 -17.70 5.26 -2.14
CA ALA A 48 -18.34 4.06 -1.62
C ALA A 48 -19.05 4.33 -0.29
N ILE A 49 -18.41 5.02 0.63
CA ILE A 49 -18.99 5.37 1.94
C ILE A 49 -20.18 6.32 1.77
N ASP A 50 -20.06 7.30 0.90
CA ASP A 50 -21.12 8.28 0.63
C ASP A 50 -22.34 7.64 -0.03
N SER A 51 -22.19 6.51 -0.69
CA SER A 51 -23.32 5.77 -1.28
C SER A 51 -24.33 5.26 -0.25
N GLY A 52 -23.92 5.16 1.02
CA GLY A 52 -24.75 4.64 2.11
C GLY A 52 -24.98 3.13 2.09
N LYS A 53 -24.36 2.42 1.15
CA LYS A 53 -24.51 0.95 1.02
C LYS A 53 -23.63 0.16 1.96
N PHE A 54 -22.63 0.81 2.55
CA PHE A 54 -21.62 0.15 3.37
C PHE A 54 -21.64 0.68 4.80
N VAL A 55 -21.31 -0.19 5.75
CA VAL A 55 -21.20 0.22 7.14
C VAL A 55 -20.03 1.19 7.29
N ARG A 56 -20.10 2.04 8.29
CA ARG A 56 -19.04 2.97 8.60
C ARG A 56 -17.82 2.22 9.12
N LEU A 57 -16.63 2.79 8.90
CA LEU A 57 -15.40 2.23 9.44
C LEU A 57 -15.47 2.04 10.98
N ALA A 58 -16.10 2.97 11.69
CA ALA A 58 -16.28 2.86 13.13
C ALA A 58 -17.03 1.58 13.53
N ASP A 59 -18.06 1.21 12.78
CA ASP A 59 -18.83 -0.01 13.04
C ASP A 59 -18.00 -1.27 12.76
N ALA A 60 -17.19 -1.25 11.70
CA ALA A 60 -16.26 -2.32 11.39
C ALA A 60 -15.20 -2.48 12.49
N ILE A 61 -14.69 -1.37 13.02
CA ILE A 61 -13.73 -1.37 14.13
C ILE A 61 -14.36 -1.95 15.38
N HIS A 62 -15.58 -1.60 15.71
CA HIS A 62 -16.28 -2.17 16.85
C HIS A 62 -16.47 -3.67 16.72
N ALA A 63 -16.84 -4.15 15.54
CA ALA A 63 -16.97 -5.59 15.29
C ALA A 63 -15.63 -6.32 15.46
N ALA A 64 -14.55 -5.72 14.95
CA ALA A 64 -13.21 -6.28 15.09
C ALA A 64 -12.76 -6.33 16.55
N LYS A 65 -13.01 -5.29 17.34
CA LYS A 65 -12.63 -5.24 18.75
C LYS A 65 -13.39 -6.25 19.61
N ARG A 66 -14.62 -6.56 19.26
CA ARG A 66 -15.36 -7.64 19.96
C ARG A 66 -14.74 -9.00 19.68
N ARG A 67 -14.18 -9.19 18.49
CA ARG A 67 -13.53 -10.43 18.12
C ARG A 67 -12.13 -10.54 18.67
N MET A 68 -11.37 -9.47 18.64
CA MET A 68 -10.00 -9.40 19.09
C MET A 68 -9.74 -8.06 19.80
N PRO A 69 -9.66 -8.05 21.11
CA PRO A 69 -9.32 -6.85 21.86
C PRO A 69 -7.92 -6.35 21.50
N GLY A 70 -7.81 -5.06 21.25
CA GLY A 70 -6.56 -4.44 20.89
C GLY A 70 -6.76 -3.09 20.21
N ALA A 71 -5.69 -2.55 19.64
CA ALA A 71 -5.72 -1.29 18.92
C ALA A 71 -5.77 -1.54 17.41
N VAL A 72 -6.69 -0.89 16.72
CA VAL A 72 -6.70 -0.89 15.26
C VAL A 72 -5.67 0.11 14.76
N VAL A 73 -4.62 -0.38 14.14
CA VAL A 73 -3.48 0.42 13.65
C VAL A 73 -3.49 0.63 12.15
N GLY A 74 -4.39 -0.01 11.44
CA GLY A 74 -4.56 0.16 10.00
C GLY A 74 -5.94 -0.29 9.55
N ALA A 75 -6.46 0.36 8.53
CA ALA A 75 -7.75 0.04 7.95
C ALA A 75 -7.73 0.34 6.45
N ARG A 76 -8.26 -0.58 5.67
CA ARG A 76 -8.44 -0.43 4.23
C ARG A 76 -9.78 -0.98 3.80
N LEU A 77 -10.37 -0.37 2.78
CA LEU A 77 -11.55 -0.90 2.11
C LEU A 77 -11.11 -1.53 0.81
N CYS A 78 -11.33 -2.82 0.65
CA CYS A 78 -10.79 -3.60 -0.44
C CYS A 78 -11.85 -4.49 -1.08
N HIS A 79 -11.58 -4.94 -2.30
CA HIS A 79 -12.41 -5.95 -2.94
C HIS A 79 -12.14 -7.31 -2.32
N GLY A 80 -13.19 -7.94 -1.81
CA GLY A 80 -13.17 -9.32 -1.35
C GLY A 80 -13.79 -10.27 -2.38
N GLY A 81 -13.94 -11.53 -2.01
CA GLY A 81 -14.54 -12.54 -2.89
C GLY A 81 -16.00 -12.27 -3.24
N GLU A 82 -16.78 -11.70 -2.33
CA GLU A 82 -18.22 -11.46 -2.48
C GLU A 82 -18.61 -9.98 -2.50
N GLY A 83 -17.65 -9.09 -2.48
CA GLY A 83 -17.89 -7.64 -2.44
C GLY A 83 -16.85 -6.90 -1.63
N LEU A 84 -17.13 -5.68 -1.26
CA LEU A 84 -16.21 -4.88 -0.49
C LEU A 84 -16.09 -5.38 0.95
N VAL A 85 -14.86 -5.36 1.45
CA VAL A 85 -14.52 -5.72 2.82
C VAL A 85 -13.60 -4.67 3.42
N TYR A 86 -13.72 -4.45 4.73
CA TYR A 86 -12.70 -3.74 5.48
C TYR A 86 -11.63 -4.73 5.91
N VAL A 87 -10.38 -4.40 5.60
CA VAL A 87 -9.22 -5.12 6.11
C VAL A 87 -8.62 -4.29 7.23
N LEU A 88 -8.74 -4.79 8.45
CA LEU A 88 -8.27 -4.10 9.65
C LEU A 88 -7.03 -4.79 10.20
N THR A 89 -6.02 -4.00 10.50
CA THR A 89 -4.84 -4.49 11.19
C THR A 89 -4.99 -4.16 12.68
N VAL A 90 -4.98 -5.19 13.51
CA VAL A 90 -5.16 -5.07 14.95
C VAL A 90 -3.88 -5.45 15.65
N LEU A 91 -3.41 -4.57 16.52
CA LEU A 91 -2.32 -4.85 17.44
C LEU A 91 -2.93 -5.31 18.77
N ALA A 92 -2.78 -6.59 19.07
CA ALA A 92 -3.26 -7.15 20.33
C ALA A 92 -2.39 -6.71 21.50
N ARG A 93 -2.92 -6.84 22.71
CA ARG A 93 -2.22 -6.41 23.94
C ARG A 93 -0.93 -7.17 24.21
N ASP A 94 -0.83 -8.39 23.71
CA ASP A 94 0.38 -9.22 23.81
C ASP A 94 1.45 -8.89 22.75
N GLY A 95 1.20 -7.88 21.90
CA GLY A 95 2.09 -7.45 20.83
C GLY A 95 1.91 -8.20 19.51
N LYS A 96 1.03 -9.16 19.42
CA LYS A 96 0.72 -9.85 18.18
C LYS A 96 -0.09 -8.97 17.24
N VAL A 97 0.20 -9.07 15.96
CA VAL A 97 -0.52 -8.37 14.91
C VAL A 97 -1.39 -9.36 14.16
N ALA A 98 -2.67 -9.03 14.03
CA ALA A 98 -3.60 -9.82 13.26
C ALA A 98 -4.32 -8.94 12.24
N ARG A 99 -4.74 -9.56 11.15
CA ARG A 99 -5.62 -8.92 10.17
C ARG A 99 -7.00 -9.51 10.26
N LEU A 100 -7.97 -8.65 10.44
CA LEU A 100 -9.38 -9.01 10.46
C LEU A 100 -10.05 -8.47 9.21
N THR A 101 -10.82 -9.32 8.57
CA THR A 101 -11.63 -8.94 7.42
C THR A 101 -13.08 -8.83 7.86
N VAL A 102 -13.67 -7.67 7.62
CA VAL A 102 -15.04 -7.35 7.99
C VAL A 102 -15.85 -7.11 6.73
N ASP A 103 -16.97 -7.80 6.59
CA ASP A 103 -17.90 -7.55 5.48
C ASP A 103 -18.37 -6.09 5.53
N ALA A 104 -18.17 -5.36 4.44
CA ALA A 104 -18.48 -3.92 4.42
C ALA A 104 -19.98 -3.63 4.34
N VAL A 105 -20.79 -4.59 3.93
CA VAL A 105 -22.25 -4.45 3.88
C VAL A 105 -22.88 -4.84 5.22
N LYS A 106 -22.49 -5.98 5.76
CA LYS A 106 -23.09 -6.56 6.98
C LYS A 106 -22.40 -6.08 8.27
N GLY A 107 -21.16 -5.65 8.19
CA GLY A 107 -20.38 -5.25 9.35
C GLY A 107 -19.92 -6.43 10.24
N THR A 108 -19.92 -7.63 9.71
CA THR A 108 -19.53 -8.84 10.44
C THR A 108 -18.13 -9.28 10.09
N VAL A 109 -17.40 -9.81 11.07
CA VAL A 109 -16.07 -10.37 10.84
C VAL A 109 -16.20 -11.68 10.05
N VAL A 110 -15.57 -11.75 8.90
CA VAL A 110 -15.62 -12.89 7.99
C VAL A 110 -14.29 -13.63 7.84
N GLY A 111 -13.23 -13.07 8.37
CA GLY A 111 -11.91 -13.69 8.32
C GLY A 111 -10.95 -13.11 9.35
N GLN A 112 -9.97 -13.91 9.71
CA GLN A 112 -8.89 -13.52 10.63
C GLN A 112 -7.61 -14.23 10.21
N ARG A 113 -6.54 -13.46 10.17
CA ARG A 113 -5.19 -13.99 9.92
C ARG A 113 -4.18 -13.45 10.90
#